data_5ef61c3d23a74124cde35fe52beceb7b
#
_entry.id   5ef61c3d23a74124cde35fe52beceb7b
#
_cell.length_a   1.000
_cell.length_b   1.000
_cell.length_c   1.000
_cell.angle_alpha   90.00
_cell.angle_beta   90.00
_cell.angle_gamma   90.00
#
_symmetry.space_group_name_H-M   'P 1'
#
loop_
_entity.id
_entity.type
_entity.pdbx_description
1 polymer ?
#
loop_
_entity_poly.entity_id
_entity_poly.type
_entity_poly.pdbx_seq_one_letter_code
_entity_poly.pdbx_strand_id
1 'polypeptide(L)' 'MTDEKKVVITCDGGTVNIRVGNDTKYARITAVEGGTALPYVATAENGWHAVIVGDRVGWVSGKYSKIE' A
#
# COMPACT_ATOMS: atom_id res chain seq x y z
N MET A 1 -9.30 5.06 22.52
CA MET A 1 -9.27 3.99 21.57
C MET A 1 -8.88 4.45 20.17
N THR A 2 -8.02 3.76 19.54
CA THR A 2 -7.50 4.14 18.26
C THR A 2 -8.18 3.36 17.15
N ASP A 3 -8.69 4.06 16.17
CA ASP A 3 -9.24 3.42 14.99
C ASP A 3 -8.09 3.17 14.04
N GLU A 4 -7.56 1.97 14.10
CA GLU A 4 -6.47 1.63 13.20
C GLU A 4 -7.03 1.29 11.85
N LYS A 5 -6.66 2.08 10.88
CA LYS A 5 -7.04 1.82 9.51
C LYS A 5 -6.02 0.93 8.85
N LYS A 6 -6.47 0.15 7.90
CA LYS A 6 -5.60 -0.71 7.13
C LYS A 6 -5.83 -0.47 5.66
N VAL A 7 -4.79 -0.73 4.88
CA VAL A 7 -4.89 -0.71 3.42
C VAL A 7 -4.97 -2.15 2.97
N VAL A 8 -6.06 -2.49 2.28
CA VAL A 8 -6.28 -3.84 1.79
C VAL A 8 -6.00 -3.86 0.30
N ILE A 9 -5.18 -4.80 -0.12
CA ILE A 9 -4.82 -4.94 -1.54
C ILE A 9 -5.97 -5.63 -2.26
N THR A 10 -6.46 -5.00 -3.32
CA THR A 10 -7.67 -5.44 -4.02
C THR A 10 -7.40 -6.08 -5.38
N CYS A 11 -6.16 -6.38 -5.68
CA CYS A 11 -5.78 -7.02 -6.92
C CYS A 11 -6.33 -8.44 -6.99
N ASP A 12 -6.88 -8.82 -8.13
CA ASP A 12 -7.44 -10.16 -8.34
C ASP A 12 -6.39 -11.08 -8.94
N GLY A 13 -5.96 -12.05 -8.14
CA GLY A 13 -5.10 -13.13 -8.66
C GLY A 13 -3.72 -12.70 -9.09
N GLY A 14 -3.09 -11.83 -8.34
CA GLY A 14 -1.75 -11.40 -8.64
C GLY A 14 -1.12 -10.67 -7.49
N THR A 15 -0.07 -9.92 -7.76
CA THR A 15 0.62 -9.14 -6.75
C THR A 15 0.66 -7.67 -7.14
N VAL A 16 0.82 -6.82 -6.13
CA VAL A 16 0.94 -5.38 -6.32
C VAL A 16 2.27 -4.95 -5.72
N ASN A 17 3.00 -4.12 -6.45
CA ASN A 17 4.30 -3.65 -6.00
C ASN A 17 4.16 -2.57 -4.94
N ILE A 18 4.94 -2.70 -3.89
CA ILE A 18 5.09 -1.66 -2.86
C ILE A 18 6.41 -0.95 -3.16
N ARG A 19 6.36 0.36 -3.27
CA ARG A 19 7.51 1.15 -3.70
C ARG A 19 7.99 2.11 -2.61
N VAL A 20 9.19 2.64 -2.79
CA VAL A 20 9.75 3.60 -1.83
C VAL A 20 9.11 4.98 -1.94
N GLY A 21 8.36 5.23 -2.98
CA GLY A 21 7.69 6.51 -3.18
C GLY A 21 6.34 6.32 -3.88
N ASN A 22 5.60 7.40 -4.01
CA ASN A 22 4.23 7.38 -4.50
C ASN A 22 4.12 7.48 -6.02
N ASP A 23 4.94 6.73 -6.73
CA ASP A 23 4.90 6.71 -8.19
C ASP A 23 5.58 5.44 -8.68
N THR A 24 5.25 5.04 -9.91
CA THR A 24 5.87 3.86 -10.53
C THR A 24 7.34 4.06 -10.87
N LYS A 25 7.81 5.29 -10.88
CA LYS A 25 9.23 5.57 -11.15
C LYS A 25 10.14 5.23 -9.96
N TYR A 26 9.57 5.05 -8.78
CA TYR A 26 10.35 4.72 -7.59
C TYR A 26 10.63 3.23 -7.53
N ALA A 27 11.73 2.87 -6.89
CA ALA A 27 12.13 1.49 -6.76
C ALA A 27 11.14 0.67 -5.95
N ARG A 28 10.96 -0.58 -6.33
CA ARG A 28 10.10 -1.50 -5.61
C ARG A 28 10.79 -2.00 -4.35
N ILE A 29 10.07 -2.01 -3.25
CA ILE A 29 10.55 -2.62 -2.00
C ILE A 29 10.21 -4.11 -2.01
N THR A 30 8.96 -4.42 -2.32
CA THR A 30 8.45 -5.79 -2.31
C THR A 30 7.15 -5.84 -3.12
N ALA A 31 6.58 -7.02 -3.22
CA ALA A 31 5.26 -7.19 -3.82
C ALA A 31 4.39 -7.97 -2.85
N VAL A 32 3.10 -7.67 -2.82
CA VAL A 32 2.16 -8.33 -1.93
C VAL A 32 0.97 -8.85 -2.72
N GLU A 33 0.37 -9.90 -2.22
CA GLU A 33 -0.77 -10.55 -2.89
C GLU A 33 -2.07 -9.82 -2.59
N GLY A 34 -3.03 -9.98 -3.49
CA GLY A 34 -4.38 -9.46 -3.27
C GLY A 34 -4.94 -10.03 -1.98
N GLY A 35 -5.67 -9.20 -1.25
CA GLY A 35 -6.22 -9.56 0.05
C GLY A 35 -5.31 -9.25 1.22
N THR A 36 -4.05 -8.89 0.97
CA THR A 36 -3.13 -8.51 2.04
C THR A 36 -3.58 -7.20 2.68
N ALA A 37 -3.56 -7.15 4.00
CA ALA A 37 -3.88 -5.93 4.75
C ALA A 37 -2.62 -5.40 5.42
N LEU A 38 -2.36 -4.10 5.24
CA LEU A 38 -1.16 -3.46 5.77
C LEU A 38 -1.56 -2.23 6.58
N PRO A 39 -0.84 -1.92 7.66
CA PRO A 39 -1.17 -0.73 8.46
C PRO A 39 -1.10 0.54 7.61
N TYR A 40 -2.13 1.36 7.71
CA TYR A 40 -2.25 2.61 6.96
C TYR A 40 -1.45 3.72 7.64
N VAL A 41 -0.74 4.51 6.84
CA VAL A 41 0.02 5.66 7.34
C VAL A 41 -0.57 6.96 6.81
N ALA A 42 -0.68 7.08 5.49
CA ALA A 42 -1.13 8.34 4.88
C ALA A 42 -1.54 8.09 3.43
N THR A 43 -2.17 9.12 2.83
CA THR A 43 -2.53 9.09 1.43
C THR A 43 -1.93 10.31 0.74
N ALA A 44 -1.26 10.11 -0.37
CA ALA A 44 -0.68 11.20 -1.15
C ALA A 44 -1.74 11.85 -2.02
N GLU A 45 -1.41 13.02 -2.57
CA GLU A 45 -2.31 13.77 -3.44
C GLU A 45 -2.78 12.96 -4.64
N ASN A 46 -1.93 12.09 -5.15
CA ASN A 46 -2.27 11.29 -6.33
C ASN A 46 -3.02 10.00 -6.01
N GLY A 47 -3.40 9.80 -4.74
CA GLY A 47 -4.18 8.65 -4.35
C GLY A 47 -3.40 7.44 -3.90
N TRP A 48 -2.08 7.49 -3.95
CA TRP A 48 -1.27 6.38 -3.44
C TRP A 48 -1.30 6.38 -1.91
N HIS A 49 -1.28 5.19 -1.33
CA HIS A 49 -1.34 5.03 0.12
C HIS A 49 0.00 4.60 0.68
N ALA A 50 0.44 5.26 1.75
CA ALA A 50 1.63 4.84 2.49
C ALA A 50 1.22 3.78 3.50
N VAL A 51 2.01 2.72 3.58
CA VAL A 51 1.72 1.58 4.46
C VAL A 51 3.01 1.13 5.13
N ILE A 52 2.85 0.38 6.22
CA ILE A 52 4.00 -0.21 6.90
C ILE A 52 4.25 -1.58 6.31
N VAL A 53 5.46 -1.79 5.82
CA VAL A 53 5.90 -3.07 5.25
C VAL A 53 7.12 -3.50 6.03
N GLY A 54 6.97 -4.50 6.88
CA GLY A 54 8.05 -4.89 7.77
C GLY A 54 8.36 -3.78 8.75
N ASP A 55 9.54 -3.22 8.69
CA ASP A 55 9.96 -2.13 9.57
C ASP A 55 10.15 -0.81 8.83
N ARG A 56 9.54 -0.68 7.65
CA ARG A 56 9.69 0.53 6.84
C ARG A 56 8.37 0.94 6.20
N VAL A 57 8.32 2.17 5.74
CA VAL A 57 7.16 2.71 5.04
C VAL A 57 7.31 2.45 3.55
N GLY A 58 6.24 1.96 2.94
CA GLY A 58 6.19 1.80 1.49
C GLY A 58 4.94 2.45 0.95
N TRP A 59 4.85 2.54 -0.38
CA TRP A 59 3.72 3.16 -1.06
C TRP A 59 3.09 2.18 -2.04
N VAL A 60 1.77 2.18 -2.08
CA VAL A 60 1.01 1.32 -2.99
C VAL A 60 -0.02 2.16 -3.73
N SER A 61 -0.25 1.82 -5.01
CA SER A 61 -1.20 2.54 -5.84
C SER A 61 -2.62 2.41 -5.29
N GLY A 62 -3.33 3.53 -5.25
CA GLY A 62 -4.73 3.54 -4.83
C GLY A 62 -5.66 2.78 -5.77
N LYS A 63 -5.21 2.48 -6.99
CA LYS A 63 -5.98 1.68 -7.95
C LYS A 63 -6.12 0.23 -7.50
N TYR A 64 -5.15 -0.26 -6.73
CA TYR A 64 -5.07 -1.68 -6.37
C TYR A 64 -5.19 -1.87 -4.86
N SER A 65 -5.74 -0.89 -4.18
CA SER A 65 -5.86 -0.94 -2.73
C SER A 65 -7.01 -0.07 -2.26
N LYS A 66 -7.50 -0.36 -1.07
CA LYS A 66 -8.52 0.47 -0.44
C LYS A 66 -8.25 0.55 1.05
N ILE A 67 -8.75 1.62 1.67
CA ILE A 67 -8.62 1.81 3.12
C ILE A 67 -9.84 1.18 3.79
N GLU A 68 -9.59 0.39 4.82
CA GLU A 68 -10.67 -0.21 5.61
C GLU A 68 -10.54 0.06 7.10
#